data_3fce73e5c45051e4b19537f21d2b8f39
#
_entry.id   3fce73e5c45051e4b19537f21d2b8f39
#
_cell.length_a   1.000
_cell.length_b   1.000
_cell.length_c   1.000
_cell.angle_alpha   90.00
_cell.angle_beta   90.00
_cell.angle_gamma   90.00
#
_symmetry.space_group_name_H-M   'P 1'
#
loop_
_entity.id
_entity.type
_entity.pdbx_description
1 polymer ?
#
loop_
_entity_poly.entity_id
_entity_poly.type
_entity_poly.pdbx_seq_one_letter_code
_entity_poly.pdbx_strand_id
1 'polypeptide(L)'
;MLHQNIETFIGCESSYADADIVLYGAPFDSTTSYRPGARFGPAAMRHESYGLETYSPYQDKDLTDIKVFDSGDMELCFGSSESALKDIEARAETILQDGKFPLLLGGEHLVTLGAVRAAARKYPAMHIIHFDAHAGLRQDYLGAELSHACVLRRCHDILGDGRIHQFCIRSGDREEFTFAKTHTEMHKFDFSGLEALAAELCRTQMPVYLTIDLDCLDPSCFPGTGTPEAGGVTFMQLLNAILTVSKTNIIGADVNELAPMLDASGVSTAMACKVLRELLLALNV
;
A
#
# COMPACT_ATOMS: atom_id res chain seq x y z
N MET A 1 -13.15 -19.56 -5.99
CA MET A 1 -13.71 -18.47 -6.84
C MET A 1 -13.96 -17.27 -5.95
N LEU A 2 -13.53 -16.09 -6.34
CA LEU A 2 -13.79 -14.87 -5.57
C LEU A 2 -15.22 -14.40 -5.85
N HIS A 3 -15.92 -13.96 -4.81
CA HIS A 3 -17.27 -13.43 -4.91
C HIS A 3 -17.22 -11.91 -4.78
N GLN A 4 -18.10 -11.21 -5.48
CA GLN A 4 -18.25 -9.76 -5.34
C GLN A 4 -18.75 -9.43 -3.93
N ASN A 5 -18.22 -8.36 -3.34
CA ASN A 5 -18.70 -7.86 -2.06
C ASN A 5 -20.08 -7.20 -2.21
N ILE A 6 -20.84 -7.13 -1.12
CA ILE A 6 -22.14 -6.43 -1.07
C ILE A 6 -21.93 -4.93 -1.22
N GLU A 7 -20.88 -4.37 -0.57
CA GLU A 7 -20.48 -2.96 -0.67
C GLU A 7 -19.09 -2.90 -1.29
N THR A 8 -19.00 -2.31 -2.47
CA THR A 8 -17.76 -2.14 -3.22
C THR A 8 -17.23 -0.71 -3.09
N PHE A 9 -15.97 -0.48 -3.40
CA PHE A 9 -15.49 0.87 -3.65
C PHE A 9 -16.19 1.42 -4.91
N ILE A 10 -16.56 2.71 -4.90
CA ILE A 10 -17.30 3.34 -6.00
C ILE A 10 -16.59 3.09 -7.35
N GLY A 11 -17.35 2.65 -8.35
CA GLY A 11 -16.84 2.33 -9.69
C GLY A 11 -16.09 1.00 -9.80
N CYS A 12 -16.01 0.18 -8.73
CA CYS A 12 -15.30 -1.11 -8.71
C CYS A 12 -16.27 -2.31 -8.76
N GLU A 13 -17.21 -2.30 -9.68
CA GLU A 13 -18.32 -3.27 -9.75
C GLU A 13 -18.20 -4.24 -10.93
N SER A 14 -17.06 -4.27 -11.62
CA SER A 14 -16.82 -5.21 -12.73
C SER A 14 -16.92 -6.66 -12.26
N SER A 15 -17.28 -7.59 -13.14
CA SER A 15 -17.19 -9.01 -12.81
C SER A 15 -15.71 -9.43 -12.67
N TYR A 16 -15.43 -10.48 -11.90
CA TYR A 16 -14.06 -11.00 -11.80
C TYR A 16 -13.48 -11.41 -13.15
N ALA A 17 -14.31 -11.97 -14.02
CA ALA A 17 -13.88 -12.41 -15.35
C ALA A 17 -13.42 -11.25 -16.24
N ASP A 18 -14.11 -10.11 -16.16
CA ASP A 18 -13.83 -8.94 -16.99
C ASP A 18 -12.82 -7.97 -16.39
N ALA A 19 -12.52 -8.10 -15.10
CA ALA A 19 -11.64 -7.17 -14.40
C ALA A 19 -10.18 -7.34 -14.77
N ASP A 20 -9.48 -6.21 -14.90
CA ASP A 20 -8.03 -6.13 -15.03
C ASP A 20 -7.37 -5.99 -13.64
N ILE A 21 -8.03 -5.27 -12.71
CA ILE A 21 -7.60 -5.04 -11.35
C ILE A 21 -8.53 -5.78 -10.37
N VAL A 22 -7.96 -6.43 -9.36
CA VAL A 22 -8.69 -7.01 -8.24
C VAL A 22 -8.34 -6.27 -6.96
N LEU A 23 -9.32 -5.54 -6.43
CA LEU A 23 -9.25 -4.88 -5.14
C LEU A 23 -9.65 -5.87 -4.05
N TYR A 24 -8.85 -6.00 -2.98
CA TYR A 24 -9.15 -6.87 -1.85
C TYR A 24 -8.63 -6.28 -0.54
N GLY A 25 -9.36 -6.48 0.55
CA GLY A 25 -9.01 -5.94 1.86
C GLY A 25 -8.34 -6.97 2.75
N ALA A 26 -7.33 -6.54 3.52
CA ALA A 26 -6.69 -7.30 4.59
C ALA A 26 -6.87 -6.56 5.93
N PRO A 27 -8.01 -6.75 6.63
CA PRO A 27 -8.35 -6.03 7.86
C PRO A 27 -7.58 -6.60 9.07
N PHE A 28 -6.27 -6.35 9.12
CA PHE A 28 -5.35 -6.84 10.15
C PHE A 28 -4.59 -5.70 10.80
N ASP A 29 -4.55 -5.65 12.14
CA ASP A 29 -3.78 -4.66 12.92
C ASP A 29 -3.30 -5.21 14.28
N SER A 30 -3.04 -6.51 14.33
CA SER A 30 -2.71 -7.21 15.58
C SER A 30 -1.30 -6.93 16.10
N THR A 31 -0.44 -6.29 15.31
CA THR A 31 0.92 -5.91 15.74
C THR A 31 1.12 -4.40 15.87
N THR A 32 0.06 -3.63 15.71
CA THR A 32 0.11 -2.17 15.88
C THR A 32 0.65 -1.78 17.26
N SER A 33 1.73 -1.02 17.28
CA SER A 33 2.50 -0.73 18.50
C SER A 33 1.94 0.41 19.35
N TYR A 34 1.10 1.29 18.79
CA TYR A 34 0.60 2.47 19.49
C TYR A 34 -0.93 2.56 19.51
N ARG A 35 -1.56 2.90 18.41
CA ARG A 35 -3.02 3.09 18.35
C ARG A 35 -3.63 2.15 17.30
N PRO A 36 -4.29 1.05 17.73
CA PRO A 36 -4.94 0.14 16.78
C PRO A 36 -6.17 0.78 16.15
N GLY A 37 -6.63 0.21 15.03
CA GLY A 37 -7.82 0.66 14.31
C GLY A 37 -7.67 0.57 12.80
N ALA A 38 -6.48 0.30 12.28
CA ALA A 38 -6.23 0.20 10.85
C ALA A 38 -7.03 -0.95 10.20
N ARG A 39 -7.39 -2.01 10.94
CA ARG A 39 -8.27 -3.09 10.45
C ARG A 39 -9.63 -2.61 9.93
N PHE A 40 -10.09 -1.45 10.34
CA PHE A 40 -11.35 -0.87 9.89
C PHE A 40 -11.21 0.00 8.63
N GLY A 41 -9.97 0.24 8.18
CA GLY A 41 -9.66 1.07 7.02
C GLY A 41 -10.32 0.60 5.73
N PRO A 42 -10.16 -0.67 5.33
CA PRO A 42 -10.71 -1.16 4.07
C PRO A 42 -12.24 -1.04 3.97
N ALA A 43 -12.96 -1.40 5.02
CA ALA A 43 -14.42 -1.26 5.05
C ALA A 43 -14.86 0.20 5.05
N ALA A 44 -14.18 1.07 5.80
CA ALA A 44 -14.49 2.50 5.83
C ALA A 44 -14.23 3.17 4.47
N MET A 45 -13.16 2.81 3.76
CA MET A 45 -12.89 3.32 2.42
C MET A 45 -13.99 2.96 1.43
N ARG A 46 -14.53 1.72 1.47
CA ARG A 46 -15.65 1.33 0.61
C ARG A 46 -16.89 2.15 0.92
N HIS A 47 -17.25 2.23 2.20
CA HIS A 47 -18.45 2.96 2.64
C HIS A 47 -18.39 4.44 2.27
N GLU A 48 -17.29 5.11 2.59
CA GLU A 48 -17.13 6.55 2.38
C GLU A 48 -16.82 6.91 0.90
N SER A 49 -16.45 5.93 0.07
CA SER A 49 -16.15 6.19 -1.34
C SER A 49 -17.33 6.77 -2.13
N TYR A 50 -18.56 6.46 -1.71
CA TYR A 50 -19.77 7.00 -2.31
C TYR A 50 -19.97 8.50 -2.07
N GLY A 51 -19.16 9.10 -1.21
CA GLY A 51 -19.07 10.56 -1.07
C GLY A 51 -18.12 11.24 -2.06
N LEU A 52 -17.48 10.46 -2.95
CA LEU A 52 -16.56 10.97 -3.97
C LEU A 52 -17.20 10.94 -5.36
N GLU A 53 -16.70 11.80 -6.24
CA GLU A 53 -16.95 11.69 -7.68
C GLU A 53 -16.03 10.60 -8.28
N THR A 54 -16.51 9.84 -9.25
CA THR A 54 -15.70 8.83 -9.97
C THR A 54 -14.65 9.46 -10.88
N TYR A 55 -14.92 10.65 -11.38
CA TYR A 55 -14.02 11.40 -12.26
C TYR A 55 -12.87 12.09 -11.53
N SER A 56 -11.67 11.98 -12.08
CA SER A 56 -10.48 12.69 -11.63
C SER A 56 -10.13 13.84 -12.57
N PRO A 57 -10.24 15.11 -12.11
CA PRO A 57 -9.78 16.26 -12.90
C PRO A 57 -8.26 16.38 -13.00
N TYR A 58 -7.50 15.63 -12.20
CA TYR A 58 -6.03 15.60 -12.26
C TYR A 58 -5.50 14.78 -13.43
N GLN A 59 -6.24 13.72 -13.79
CA GLN A 59 -5.85 12.75 -14.81
C GLN A 59 -6.75 12.80 -16.06
N ASP A 60 -7.89 13.54 -15.98
CA ASP A 60 -8.94 13.54 -17.01
C ASP A 60 -9.43 12.11 -17.34
N LYS A 61 -9.69 11.32 -16.26
CA LYS A 61 -10.11 9.92 -16.32
C LYS A 61 -11.26 9.66 -15.35
N ASP A 62 -12.04 8.65 -15.62
CA ASP A 62 -13.17 8.24 -14.78
C ASP A 62 -13.03 6.77 -14.37
N LEU A 63 -13.39 6.41 -13.11
CA LEU A 63 -13.38 5.03 -12.64
C LEU A 63 -14.31 4.12 -13.45
N THR A 64 -15.33 4.69 -14.07
CA THR A 64 -16.25 3.95 -14.95
C THR A 64 -15.61 3.48 -16.26
N ASP A 65 -14.44 4.01 -16.62
CA ASP A 65 -13.68 3.65 -17.82
C ASP A 65 -12.72 2.48 -17.59
N ILE A 66 -12.50 2.07 -16.34
CA ILE A 66 -11.59 0.98 -15.96
C ILE A 66 -12.35 -0.20 -15.38
N LYS A 67 -11.74 -1.39 -15.43
CA LYS A 67 -12.39 -2.63 -15.00
C LYS A 67 -11.78 -3.13 -13.68
N VAL A 68 -12.43 -2.81 -12.59
CA VAL A 68 -12.01 -3.21 -11.24
C VAL A 68 -13.06 -4.11 -10.61
N PHE A 69 -12.64 -5.27 -10.12
CA PHE A 69 -13.44 -6.15 -9.27
C PHE A 69 -13.04 -5.95 -7.82
N ASP A 70 -14.00 -5.56 -6.96
CA ASP A 70 -13.79 -5.50 -5.52
C ASP A 70 -14.28 -6.77 -4.86
N SER A 71 -13.36 -7.57 -4.32
CA SER A 71 -13.66 -8.85 -3.66
C SER A 71 -14.03 -8.71 -2.17
N GLY A 72 -14.04 -7.49 -1.64
CA GLY A 72 -14.29 -7.24 -0.23
C GLY A 72 -13.11 -7.62 0.68
N ASP A 73 -13.38 -7.69 1.98
CA ASP A 73 -12.39 -7.99 3.01
C ASP A 73 -12.19 -9.49 3.18
N MET A 74 -10.96 -9.88 3.44
CA MET A 74 -10.59 -11.24 3.80
C MET A 74 -10.93 -11.51 5.27
N GLU A 75 -11.32 -12.76 5.58
CA GLU A 75 -11.34 -13.25 6.95
C GLU A 75 -9.93 -13.70 7.33
N LEU A 76 -9.29 -12.99 8.24
CA LEU A 76 -7.90 -13.24 8.64
C LEU A 76 -7.81 -13.71 10.08
N CYS A 77 -6.83 -14.58 10.35
CA CYS A 77 -6.51 -15.02 11.70
C CYS A 77 -5.91 -13.87 12.51
N PHE A 78 -6.66 -13.33 13.46
CA PHE A 78 -6.20 -12.21 14.32
C PHE A 78 -5.15 -12.64 15.37
N GLY A 79 -5.06 -13.92 15.67
CA GLY A 79 -4.14 -14.46 16.69
C GLY A 79 -2.78 -14.91 16.15
N SER A 80 -2.54 -14.80 14.84
CA SER A 80 -1.29 -15.24 14.22
C SER A 80 -0.96 -14.42 12.98
N SER A 81 0.07 -13.57 13.07
CA SER A 81 0.57 -12.79 11.94
C SER A 81 0.98 -13.69 10.77
N GLU A 82 1.67 -14.82 11.04
CA GLU A 82 2.10 -15.73 9.98
C GLU A 82 0.91 -16.41 9.27
N SER A 83 -0.16 -16.76 10.00
CA SER A 83 -1.36 -17.31 9.36
C SER A 83 -2.06 -16.27 8.49
N ALA A 84 -2.22 -15.05 8.99
CA ALA A 84 -2.80 -13.95 8.22
C ALA A 84 -1.99 -13.65 6.95
N LEU A 85 -0.66 -13.59 7.07
CA LEU A 85 0.23 -13.37 5.93
C LEU A 85 0.15 -14.49 4.87
N LYS A 86 0.00 -15.75 5.28
CA LYS A 86 -0.21 -16.88 4.35
C LYS A 86 -1.53 -16.75 3.58
N ASP A 87 -2.59 -16.33 4.25
CA ASP A 87 -3.88 -16.13 3.58
C ASP A 87 -3.81 -14.98 2.57
N ILE A 88 -3.14 -13.86 2.92
CA ILE A 88 -2.91 -12.73 2.01
C ILE A 88 -2.05 -13.17 0.82
N GLU A 89 -0.96 -13.90 1.08
CA GLU A 89 -0.07 -14.45 0.05
C GLU A 89 -0.84 -15.32 -0.94
N ALA A 90 -1.67 -16.27 -0.46
CA ALA A 90 -2.48 -17.14 -1.30
C ALA A 90 -3.50 -16.34 -2.15
N ARG A 91 -4.10 -15.29 -1.59
CA ARG A 91 -5.01 -14.42 -2.32
C ARG A 91 -4.29 -13.67 -3.44
N ALA A 92 -3.16 -13.03 -3.14
CA ALA A 92 -2.35 -12.30 -4.12
C ALA A 92 -1.83 -13.26 -5.22
N GLU A 93 -1.38 -14.46 -4.84
CA GLU A 93 -0.92 -15.49 -5.79
C GLU A 93 -2.02 -15.88 -6.77
N THR A 94 -3.25 -16.13 -6.28
CA THR A 94 -4.40 -16.44 -7.14
C THR A 94 -4.67 -15.33 -8.16
N ILE A 95 -4.70 -14.08 -7.72
CA ILE A 95 -4.93 -12.92 -8.59
C ILE A 95 -3.83 -12.81 -9.67
N LEU A 96 -2.58 -12.97 -9.25
CA LEU A 96 -1.43 -12.93 -10.16
C LEU A 96 -1.42 -14.09 -11.16
N GLN A 97 -1.81 -15.31 -10.74
CA GLN A 97 -1.91 -16.48 -11.62
C GLN A 97 -3.00 -16.30 -12.68
N ASP A 98 -4.10 -15.63 -12.34
CA ASP A 98 -5.17 -15.30 -13.27
C ASP A 98 -4.83 -14.12 -14.21
N GLY A 99 -3.59 -13.61 -14.13
CA GLY A 99 -3.11 -12.53 -14.99
C GLY A 99 -3.65 -11.15 -14.64
N LYS A 100 -4.23 -10.99 -13.44
CA LYS A 100 -4.84 -9.74 -12.98
C LYS A 100 -3.90 -8.99 -12.03
N PHE A 101 -4.14 -7.69 -11.89
CA PHE A 101 -3.38 -6.82 -10.99
C PHE A 101 -3.93 -6.89 -9.56
N PRO A 102 -3.13 -7.30 -8.55
CA PRO A 102 -3.54 -7.28 -7.16
C PRO A 102 -3.39 -5.88 -6.56
N LEU A 103 -4.49 -5.30 -6.06
CA LEU A 103 -4.47 -4.05 -5.29
C LEU A 103 -5.04 -4.33 -3.90
N LEU A 104 -4.16 -4.27 -2.89
CA LEU A 104 -4.50 -4.58 -1.51
C LEU A 104 -4.90 -3.30 -0.75
N LEU A 105 -6.04 -3.33 -0.07
CA LEU A 105 -6.37 -2.37 0.99
C LEU A 105 -5.94 -2.95 2.32
N GLY A 106 -4.94 -2.35 2.92
CA GLY A 106 -4.38 -2.85 4.17
C GLY A 106 -5.15 -2.42 5.40
N GLY A 107 -4.88 -3.16 6.46
CA GLY A 107 -4.90 -2.71 7.82
C GLY A 107 -3.56 -2.06 8.14
N GLU A 108 -2.82 -2.63 9.11
CA GLU A 108 -1.44 -2.22 9.40
C GLU A 108 -0.48 -2.63 8.26
N HIS A 109 0.67 -1.96 8.16
CA HIS A 109 1.61 -2.14 7.06
C HIS A 109 2.21 -3.57 6.94
N LEU A 110 2.19 -4.39 7.98
CA LEU A 110 2.67 -5.77 7.91
C LEU A 110 2.00 -6.58 6.79
N VAL A 111 0.75 -6.27 6.42
CA VAL A 111 -0.01 -7.04 5.41
C VAL A 111 0.67 -7.04 4.03
N THR A 112 1.45 -6.00 3.73
CA THR A 112 2.27 -5.88 2.51
C THR A 112 3.19 -7.08 2.31
N LEU A 113 3.75 -7.63 3.39
CA LEU A 113 4.65 -8.79 3.29
C LEU A 113 3.98 -10.01 2.65
N GLY A 114 2.70 -10.25 2.92
CA GLY A 114 1.96 -11.35 2.29
C GLY A 114 1.86 -11.18 0.79
N ALA A 115 1.49 -10.00 0.31
CA ALA A 115 1.41 -9.69 -1.11
C ALA A 115 2.79 -9.70 -1.80
N VAL A 116 3.82 -9.17 -1.13
CA VAL A 116 5.20 -9.18 -1.63
C VAL A 116 5.74 -10.61 -1.77
N ARG A 117 5.44 -11.54 -0.84
CA ARG A 117 5.81 -12.96 -0.95
C ARG A 117 5.28 -13.58 -2.25
N ALA A 118 4.02 -13.33 -2.58
CA ALA A 118 3.42 -13.81 -3.83
C ALA A 118 4.03 -13.15 -5.08
N ALA A 119 4.19 -11.82 -5.04
CA ALA A 119 4.75 -11.06 -6.15
C ALA A 119 6.20 -11.46 -6.45
N ALA A 120 7.04 -11.65 -5.43
CA ALA A 120 8.45 -12.03 -5.58
C ALA A 120 8.63 -13.42 -6.19
N ARG A 121 7.69 -14.36 -5.97
CA ARG A 121 7.73 -15.67 -6.64
C ARG A 121 7.53 -15.54 -8.15
N LYS A 122 6.61 -14.68 -8.58
CA LYS A 122 6.32 -14.46 -10.01
C LYS A 122 7.36 -13.53 -10.65
N TYR A 123 7.86 -12.56 -9.90
CA TYR A 123 8.78 -11.52 -10.36
C TYR A 123 10.02 -11.43 -9.46
N PRO A 124 10.97 -12.38 -9.52
CA PRO A 124 12.12 -12.42 -8.59
C PRO A 124 13.05 -11.20 -8.68
N ALA A 125 13.00 -10.47 -9.80
CA ALA A 125 13.79 -9.26 -10.03
C ALA A 125 13.07 -7.97 -9.65
N MET A 126 11.90 -8.05 -8.98
CA MET A 126 11.11 -6.88 -8.66
C MET A 126 11.82 -5.93 -7.68
N HIS A 127 11.43 -4.68 -7.77
CA HIS A 127 11.76 -3.62 -6.82
C HIS A 127 10.53 -3.24 -6.00
N ILE A 128 10.75 -2.72 -4.80
CA ILE A 128 9.70 -2.08 -4.00
C ILE A 128 9.94 -0.57 -4.02
N ILE A 129 8.90 0.20 -4.33
CA ILE A 129 8.83 1.63 -4.02
C ILE A 129 7.90 1.78 -2.82
N HIS A 130 8.41 2.40 -1.76
CA HIS A 130 7.79 2.51 -0.45
C HIS A 130 7.62 3.98 -0.07
N PHE A 131 6.39 4.40 0.21
CA PHE A 131 6.03 5.71 0.71
C PHE A 131 5.53 5.57 2.14
N ASP A 132 6.21 6.20 3.11
CA ASP A 132 5.94 6.00 4.53
C ASP A 132 6.62 7.10 5.38
N ALA A 133 6.11 7.35 6.57
CA ALA A 133 6.85 8.07 7.60
C ALA A 133 7.96 7.22 8.22
N HIS A 134 7.73 5.91 8.33
CA HIS A 134 8.54 4.97 9.09
C HIS A 134 9.47 4.13 8.21
N ALA A 135 10.66 3.81 8.74
CA ALA A 135 11.62 2.99 8.00
C ALA A 135 11.16 1.53 7.82
N GLY A 136 10.47 0.94 8.80
CA GLY A 136 9.97 -0.44 8.76
C GLY A 136 11.08 -1.50 8.67
N LEU A 137 12.32 -1.16 9.09
CA LEU A 137 13.52 -1.97 8.90
C LEU A 137 14.04 -2.64 10.19
N ARG A 138 13.25 -2.66 11.27
CA ARG A 138 13.64 -3.35 12.50
C ARG A 138 13.87 -4.83 12.26
N GLN A 139 14.89 -5.41 12.91
CA GLN A 139 15.11 -6.86 12.90
C GLN A 139 13.97 -7.58 13.61
N ASP A 140 13.61 -7.08 14.77
CA ASP A 140 12.41 -7.44 15.53
C ASP A 140 11.87 -6.22 16.28
N TYR A 141 10.62 -6.29 16.72
CA TYR A 141 10.02 -5.29 17.57
C TYR A 141 9.35 -5.96 18.76
N LEU A 142 9.91 -5.73 19.97
CA LEU A 142 9.45 -6.34 21.22
C LEU A 142 9.39 -7.88 21.16
N GLY A 143 10.33 -8.50 20.45
CA GLY A 143 10.43 -9.94 20.27
C GLY A 143 9.58 -10.51 19.12
N ALA A 144 8.95 -9.64 18.30
CA ALA A 144 8.18 -10.04 17.12
C ALA A 144 8.90 -9.61 15.83
N GLU A 145 9.35 -10.58 15.03
CA GLU A 145 9.93 -10.32 13.70
C GLU A 145 8.86 -9.99 12.65
N LEU A 146 7.64 -10.49 12.86
CA LEU A 146 6.48 -10.21 12.02
C LEU A 146 5.62 -9.13 12.67
N SER A 147 5.97 -7.88 12.42
CA SER A 147 5.24 -6.70 12.88
C SER A 147 5.30 -5.59 11.83
N HIS A 148 4.41 -4.60 11.93
CA HIS A 148 4.40 -3.44 11.05
C HIS A 148 5.75 -2.70 11.05
N ALA A 149 6.47 -2.69 12.19
CA ALA A 149 7.78 -2.05 12.31
C ALA A 149 8.93 -2.83 11.62
N CYS A 150 8.68 -4.07 11.16
CA CYS A 150 9.67 -4.96 10.57
C CYS A 150 9.37 -5.30 9.09
N VAL A 151 8.28 -4.78 8.53
CA VAL A 151 7.75 -5.22 7.22
C VAL A 151 8.79 -5.10 6.10
N LEU A 152 9.45 -3.95 5.96
CA LEU A 152 10.45 -3.73 4.91
C LEU A 152 11.74 -4.52 5.16
N ARG A 153 12.08 -4.82 6.42
CA ARG A 153 13.17 -5.73 6.74
C ARG A 153 12.86 -7.14 6.24
N ARG A 154 11.64 -7.62 6.45
CA ARG A 154 11.20 -8.94 5.94
C ARG A 154 11.12 -8.98 4.41
N CYS A 155 10.73 -7.87 3.78
CA CYS A 155 10.80 -7.75 2.34
C CYS A 155 12.25 -7.78 1.82
N HIS A 156 13.19 -7.13 2.52
CA HIS A 156 14.60 -7.19 2.19
C HIS A 156 15.17 -8.61 2.29
N ASP A 157 14.77 -9.40 3.30
CA ASP A 157 15.20 -10.80 3.43
C ASP A 157 14.80 -11.66 2.22
N ILE A 158 13.75 -11.25 1.48
CA ILE A 158 13.28 -11.92 0.25
C ILE A 158 14.03 -11.41 -0.98
N LEU A 159 14.18 -10.08 -1.10
CA LEU A 159 14.61 -9.41 -2.33
C LEU A 159 16.12 -9.14 -2.40
N GLY A 160 16.77 -8.98 -1.24
CA GLY A 160 18.18 -8.60 -1.14
C GLY A 160 18.43 -7.10 -1.32
N ASP A 161 19.70 -6.74 -1.37
CA ASP A 161 20.18 -5.36 -1.40
C ASP A 161 19.79 -4.61 -2.68
N GLY A 162 19.55 -3.29 -2.54
CA GLY A 162 19.31 -2.38 -3.65
C GLY A 162 17.95 -2.56 -4.35
N ARG A 163 17.02 -3.31 -3.73
CA ARG A 163 15.70 -3.58 -4.30
C ARG A 163 14.56 -2.80 -3.63
N ILE A 164 14.86 -2.10 -2.54
CA ILE A 164 13.87 -1.34 -1.78
C ILE A 164 14.24 0.14 -1.82
N HIS A 165 13.32 0.96 -2.32
CA HIS A 165 13.46 2.39 -2.47
C HIS A 165 12.40 3.09 -1.60
N GLN A 166 12.83 3.80 -0.57
CA GLN A 166 11.98 4.36 0.48
C GLN A 166 11.95 5.89 0.38
N PHE A 167 10.76 6.48 0.47
CA PHE A 167 10.55 7.93 0.38
C PHE A 167 9.70 8.44 1.54
N CYS A 168 9.91 9.71 1.90
CA CYS A 168 9.25 10.44 3.00
C CYS A 168 9.66 9.98 4.40
N ILE A 169 10.64 9.10 4.52
CA ILE A 169 11.04 8.49 5.79
C ILE A 169 11.55 9.56 6.76
N ARG A 170 10.95 9.62 7.94
CA ARG A 170 11.29 10.58 8.99
C ARG A 170 11.26 10.01 10.40
N SER A 171 10.86 8.73 10.54
CA SER A 171 10.79 8.00 11.81
C SER A 171 11.43 6.62 11.71
N GLY A 172 12.09 6.20 12.77
CA GLY A 172 12.78 4.92 12.91
C GLY A 172 13.87 5.03 13.98
N ASP A 173 14.46 3.90 14.39
CA ASP A 173 15.60 3.93 15.28
C ASP A 173 16.95 4.06 14.52
N ARG A 174 18.03 4.25 15.27
CA ARG A 174 19.36 4.44 14.68
C ARG A 174 19.82 3.22 13.87
N GLU A 175 19.43 2.03 14.28
CA GLU A 175 19.85 0.77 13.64
C GLU A 175 19.18 0.63 12.28
N GLU A 176 17.90 1.00 12.14
CA GLU A 176 17.18 1.02 10.88
C GLU A 176 17.86 1.96 9.86
N PHE A 177 18.19 3.19 10.29
CA PHE A 177 18.92 4.14 9.43
C PHE A 177 20.35 3.70 9.11
N THR A 178 20.98 2.94 9.98
CA THR A 178 22.31 2.36 9.72
C THR A 178 22.21 1.23 8.70
N PHE A 179 21.23 0.36 8.85
CA PHE A 179 20.93 -0.73 7.90
C PHE A 179 20.62 -0.17 6.51
N ALA A 180 19.77 0.85 6.43
CA ALA A 180 19.36 1.46 5.17
C ALA A 180 20.56 1.96 4.33
N LYS A 181 21.63 2.45 4.95
CA LYS A 181 22.80 3.01 4.23
C LYS A 181 23.47 2.03 3.25
N THR A 182 23.32 0.74 3.49
CA THR A 182 24.01 -0.30 2.71
C THR A 182 23.04 -1.26 2.01
N HIS A 183 21.78 -1.30 2.45
CA HIS A 183 20.83 -2.32 2.01
C HIS A 183 19.64 -1.80 1.23
N THR A 184 19.22 -0.55 1.48
CA THR A 184 18.11 0.09 0.77
C THR A 184 18.53 1.45 0.21
N GLU A 185 17.73 2.01 -0.69
CA GLU A 185 17.84 3.41 -1.09
C GLU A 185 16.78 4.22 -0.34
N MET A 186 17.22 5.04 0.63
CA MET A 186 16.31 5.77 1.51
C MET A 186 16.42 7.27 1.31
N HIS A 187 15.30 7.88 0.88
CA HIS A 187 15.09 9.30 0.78
C HIS A 187 14.24 9.80 1.95
N LYS A 188 14.75 10.81 2.66
CA LYS A 188 14.10 11.33 3.88
C LYS A 188 13.23 12.52 3.54
N PHE A 189 12.09 12.63 4.24
CA PHE A 189 11.22 13.81 4.33
C PHE A 189 10.36 14.12 3.10
N ASP A 190 10.76 13.72 1.90
CA ASP A 190 10.06 14.05 0.66
C ASP A 190 10.26 12.96 -0.43
N PHE A 191 9.89 13.30 -1.66
CA PHE A 191 10.04 12.44 -2.84
C PHE A 191 11.26 12.79 -3.70
N SER A 192 12.26 13.47 -3.16
CA SER A 192 13.48 13.81 -3.88
C SER A 192 14.16 12.55 -4.44
N GLY A 193 14.49 12.56 -5.73
CA GLY A 193 15.08 11.41 -6.43
C GLY A 193 14.07 10.45 -7.08
N LEU A 194 12.78 10.52 -6.75
CA LEU A 194 11.77 9.59 -7.28
C LEU A 194 11.65 9.65 -8.82
N GLU A 195 11.72 10.83 -9.43
CA GLU A 195 11.62 10.97 -10.89
C GLU A 195 12.79 10.27 -11.61
N ALA A 196 14.00 10.39 -11.07
CA ALA A 196 15.19 9.74 -11.64
C ALA A 196 15.10 8.22 -11.49
N LEU A 197 14.68 7.73 -10.33
CA LEU A 197 14.45 6.30 -10.08
C LEU A 197 13.36 5.75 -11.02
N ALA A 198 12.21 6.42 -11.11
CA ALA A 198 11.13 6.00 -11.98
C ALA A 198 11.55 5.93 -13.44
N ALA A 199 12.33 6.91 -13.92
CA ALA A 199 12.87 6.91 -15.28
C ALA A 199 13.81 5.71 -15.52
N GLU A 200 14.67 5.37 -14.56
CA GLU A 200 15.55 4.21 -14.64
C GLU A 200 14.79 2.88 -14.63
N LEU A 201 13.82 2.72 -13.71
CA LEU A 201 12.99 1.51 -13.64
C LEU A 201 12.10 1.34 -14.87
N CYS A 202 11.60 2.44 -15.45
CA CYS A 202 10.87 2.44 -16.71
C CYS A 202 11.79 2.02 -17.87
N ARG A 203 12.99 2.58 -17.95
CA ARG A 203 13.97 2.24 -19.00
C ARG A 203 14.40 0.78 -18.96
N THR A 204 14.57 0.23 -17.76
CA THR A 204 14.99 -1.16 -17.53
C THR A 204 13.83 -2.16 -17.51
N GLN A 205 12.59 -1.68 -17.54
CA GLN A 205 11.35 -2.49 -17.45
C GLN A 205 11.33 -3.41 -16.22
N MET A 206 11.99 -2.98 -15.13
CA MET A 206 11.98 -3.73 -13.88
C MET A 206 10.58 -3.74 -13.29
N PRO A 207 10.10 -4.91 -12.81
CA PRO A 207 8.82 -5.00 -12.10
C PRO A 207 8.88 -4.21 -10.80
N VAL A 208 7.84 -3.46 -10.50
CA VAL A 208 7.74 -2.60 -9.31
C VAL A 208 6.51 -2.99 -8.49
N TYR A 209 6.68 -3.23 -7.21
CA TYR A 209 5.59 -3.27 -6.25
C TYR A 209 5.54 -1.91 -5.52
N LEU A 210 4.38 -1.25 -5.55
CA LEU A 210 4.17 0.04 -4.88
C LEU A 210 3.45 -0.18 -3.57
N THR A 211 4.08 0.16 -2.44
CA THR A 211 3.42 0.17 -1.13
C THR A 211 3.32 1.59 -0.59
N ILE A 212 2.10 1.97 -0.22
CA ILE A 212 1.78 3.30 0.30
C ILE A 212 1.24 3.17 1.71
N ASP A 213 2.05 3.58 2.69
CA ASP A 213 1.56 3.91 4.01
C ASP A 213 1.01 5.34 3.99
N LEU A 214 -0.27 5.49 4.35
CA LEU A 214 -0.92 6.80 4.32
C LEU A 214 -0.38 7.77 5.37
N ASP A 215 0.38 7.28 6.36
CA ASP A 215 1.04 8.15 7.34
C ASP A 215 2.27 8.88 6.78
N CYS A 216 2.68 8.60 5.52
CA CYS A 216 3.58 9.48 4.77
C CYS A 216 3.03 10.90 4.67
N LEU A 217 1.70 11.06 4.65
CA LEU A 217 1.01 12.35 4.73
C LEU A 217 1.25 13.02 6.10
N ASP A 218 1.25 14.34 6.09
CA ASP A 218 1.37 15.10 7.36
C ASP A 218 0.12 14.93 8.22
N PRO A 219 0.25 14.74 9.55
CA PRO A 219 -0.90 14.61 10.44
C PRO A 219 -1.86 15.82 10.45
N SER A 220 -1.43 16.97 9.97
CA SER A 220 -2.31 18.13 9.81
C SER A 220 -3.39 17.92 8.75
N CYS A 221 -3.17 17.01 7.80
CA CYS A 221 -4.16 16.64 6.79
C CYS A 221 -4.60 15.17 6.86
N PHE A 222 -3.85 14.32 7.54
CA PHE A 222 -4.15 12.89 7.70
C PHE A 222 -3.93 12.42 9.16
N PRO A 223 -4.75 12.85 10.13
CA PRO A 223 -4.61 12.43 11.53
C PRO A 223 -5.12 11.00 11.81
N GLY A 224 -5.87 10.38 10.90
CA GLY A 224 -6.54 9.09 11.06
C GLY A 224 -5.61 7.90 10.81
N THR A 225 -4.48 7.85 11.50
CA THR A 225 -3.52 6.75 11.45
C THR A 225 -3.03 6.36 12.85
N GLY A 226 -2.51 5.14 12.98
CA GLY A 226 -2.05 4.59 14.26
C GLY A 226 -0.80 5.28 14.81
N THR A 227 0.15 5.63 13.95
CA THR A 227 1.47 6.17 14.30
C THR A 227 1.79 7.45 13.53
N PRO A 228 1.04 8.55 13.78
CA PRO A 228 1.25 9.80 13.05
C PRO A 228 2.59 10.43 13.39
N GLU A 229 3.32 10.89 12.35
CA GLU A 229 4.59 11.60 12.46
C GLU A 229 4.50 12.97 11.78
N ALA A 230 4.88 14.02 12.49
CA ALA A 230 4.88 15.39 11.97
C ALA A 230 5.95 15.60 10.88
N GLY A 231 5.71 16.57 10.00
CA GLY A 231 6.64 16.90 8.92
C GLY A 231 6.47 16.04 7.67
N GLY A 232 5.26 15.52 7.47
CA GLY A 232 4.89 14.72 6.29
C GLY A 232 4.60 15.55 5.04
N VAL A 233 4.24 14.84 3.98
CA VAL A 233 3.92 15.44 2.69
C VAL A 233 2.43 15.80 2.58
N THR A 234 2.10 16.67 1.64
CA THR A 234 0.71 17.02 1.30
C THR A 234 0.12 15.99 0.34
N PHE A 235 -1.23 15.96 0.24
CA PHE A 235 -1.93 15.16 -0.77
C PHE A 235 -1.40 15.41 -2.19
N MET A 236 -1.14 16.66 -2.57
CA MET A 236 -0.67 16.98 -3.92
C MET A 236 0.73 16.46 -4.21
N GLN A 237 1.60 16.42 -3.20
CA GLN A 237 2.93 15.80 -3.34
C GLN A 237 2.81 14.28 -3.50
N LEU A 238 1.96 13.63 -2.69
CA LEU A 238 1.70 12.20 -2.81
C LEU A 238 1.07 11.85 -4.17
N LEU A 239 0.07 12.61 -4.62
CA LEU A 239 -0.53 12.42 -5.94
C LEU A 239 0.52 12.48 -7.06
N ASN A 240 1.37 13.51 -7.06
CA ASN A 240 2.43 13.65 -8.06
C ASN A 240 3.42 12.47 -8.01
N ALA A 241 3.72 11.96 -6.81
CA ALA A 241 4.56 10.79 -6.65
C ALA A 241 3.89 9.53 -7.23
N ILE A 242 2.60 9.30 -6.97
CA ILE A 242 1.82 8.20 -7.55
C ILE A 242 1.86 8.29 -9.09
N LEU A 243 1.59 9.47 -9.67
CA LEU A 243 1.61 9.69 -11.11
C LEU A 243 3.03 9.51 -11.71
N THR A 244 4.07 9.74 -10.93
CA THR A 244 5.45 9.49 -11.35
C THR A 244 5.74 7.99 -11.39
N VAL A 245 5.38 7.25 -10.34
CA VAL A 245 5.60 5.80 -10.25
C VAL A 245 4.72 5.04 -11.26
N SER A 246 3.52 5.53 -11.57
CA SER A 246 2.62 4.86 -12.53
C SER A 246 3.18 4.74 -13.95
N LYS A 247 4.27 5.43 -14.25
CA LYS A 247 5.00 5.29 -15.53
C LYS A 247 5.90 4.05 -15.57
N THR A 248 6.15 3.41 -14.43
CA THR A 248 6.96 2.19 -14.32
C THR A 248 6.10 0.95 -14.55
N ASN A 249 6.73 -0.22 -14.62
CA ASN A 249 6.05 -1.50 -14.73
C ASN A 249 5.55 -1.95 -13.34
N ILE A 250 4.43 -1.36 -12.84
CA ILE A 250 3.84 -1.73 -11.57
C ILE A 250 3.12 -3.08 -11.72
N ILE A 251 3.47 -4.04 -10.85
CA ILE A 251 2.95 -5.42 -10.90
C ILE A 251 2.02 -5.76 -9.72
N GLY A 252 1.87 -4.87 -8.78
CA GLY A 252 1.01 -4.94 -7.61
C GLY A 252 1.18 -3.71 -6.74
N ALA A 253 0.17 -3.40 -5.95
CA ALA A 253 0.23 -2.26 -5.03
C ALA A 253 -0.61 -2.49 -3.78
N ASP A 254 -0.35 -1.69 -2.74
CA ASP A 254 -1.19 -1.61 -1.56
C ASP A 254 -1.29 -0.19 -0.99
N VAL A 255 -2.35 0.03 -0.19
CA VAL A 255 -2.59 1.27 0.56
C VAL A 255 -2.95 0.88 2.00
N ASN A 256 -2.18 1.35 2.98
CA ASN A 256 -2.21 0.89 4.36
C ASN A 256 -2.41 2.01 5.37
N GLU A 257 -2.66 1.64 6.63
CA GLU A 257 -2.61 2.45 7.86
C GLU A 257 -3.69 3.53 8.00
N LEU A 258 -4.81 3.42 7.26
CA LEU A 258 -5.99 4.19 7.61
C LEU A 258 -6.66 3.61 8.86
N ALA A 259 -6.67 4.36 9.94
CA ALA A 259 -7.40 4.06 11.19
C ALA A 259 -8.56 5.06 11.35
N PRO A 260 -9.74 4.79 10.75
CA PRO A 260 -10.80 5.79 10.60
C PRO A 260 -11.35 6.32 11.93
N MET A 261 -11.36 5.48 12.97
CA MET A 261 -11.84 5.88 14.28
C MET A 261 -10.95 6.89 15.02
N LEU A 262 -9.72 7.11 14.53
CA LEU A 262 -8.78 8.06 15.12
C LEU A 262 -8.93 9.48 14.53
N ASP A 263 -9.83 9.64 13.55
CA ASP A 263 -10.18 10.94 12.98
C ASP A 263 -11.71 11.12 12.96
N ALA A 264 -12.23 11.77 13.99
CA ALA A 264 -13.66 12.04 14.12
C ALA A 264 -14.23 12.98 13.05
N SER A 265 -13.38 13.67 12.28
CA SER A 265 -13.81 14.55 11.19
C SER A 265 -14.14 13.78 9.89
N GLY A 266 -13.62 12.54 9.73
CA GLY A 266 -13.72 11.75 8.51
C GLY A 266 -12.81 12.20 7.36
N VAL A 267 -12.06 13.28 7.55
CA VAL A 267 -11.17 13.83 6.49
C VAL A 267 -10.12 12.81 6.04
N SER A 268 -9.54 12.06 6.98
CA SER A 268 -8.55 11.03 6.65
C SER A 268 -9.13 9.93 5.77
N THR A 269 -10.35 9.47 6.06
CA THR A 269 -11.03 8.45 5.24
C THR A 269 -11.33 8.99 3.84
N ALA A 270 -11.87 10.21 3.74
CA ALA A 270 -12.12 10.86 2.45
C ALA A 270 -10.83 11.04 1.64
N MET A 271 -9.71 11.38 2.30
CA MET A 271 -8.40 11.50 1.66
C MET A 271 -7.87 10.15 1.19
N ALA A 272 -7.98 9.10 2.01
CA ALA A 272 -7.61 7.74 1.64
C ALA A 272 -8.39 7.24 0.41
N CYS A 273 -9.70 7.49 0.38
CA CYS A 273 -10.55 7.18 -0.78
C CYS A 273 -10.07 7.93 -2.04
N LYS A 274 -9.69 9.20 -1.88
CA LYS A 274 -9.17 9.99 -3.00
C LYS A 274 -7.82 9.48 -3.48
N VAL A 275 -6.92 9.10 -2.58
CA VAL A 275 -5.64 8.46 -2.93
C VAL A 275 -5.88 7.16 -3.71
N LEU A 276 -6.80 6.31 -3.24
CA LEU A 276 -7.13 5.06 -3.93
C LEU A 276 -7.71 5.31 -5.33
N ARG A 277 -8.65 6.27 -5.48
CA ARG A 277 -9.19 6.64 -6.80
C ARG A 277 -8.08 7.06 -7.76
N GLU A 278 -7.19 7.94 -7.31
CA GLU A 278 -6.10 8.43 -8.15
C GLU A 278 -5.10 7.32 -8.51
N LEU A 279 -4.82 6.41 -7.57
CA LEU A 279 -3.97 5.25 -7.82
C LEU A 279 -4.61 4.33 -8.87
N LEU A 280 -5.88 3.95 -8.70
CA LEU A 280 -6.63 3.11 -9.65
C LEU A 280 -6.57 3.68 -11.07
N LEU A 281 -6.83 4.98 -11.22
CA LEU A 281 -6.83 5.66 -12.52
C LEU A 281 -5.42 5.84 -13.12
N ALA A 282 -4.39 5.81 -12.29
CA ALA A 282 -2.99 5.92 -12.72
C ALA A 282 -2.41 4.58 -13.21
N LEU A 283 -2.98 3.45 -12.77
CA LEU A 283 -2.51 2.14 -13.20
C LEU A 283 -2.81 1.92 -14.69
N ASN A 284 -1.78 1.49 -15.44
CA ASN A 284 -1.88 1.16 -16.85
C ASN A 284 -1.85 -0.38 -16.99
N VAL A 285 -2.95 -1.04 -16.68
CA VAL A 285 -3.12 -2.49 -16.67
C VAL A 285 -4.22 -2.93 -17.64
#